data_5e3ee4041e9052d4157ecfa4cef3d2ef
#
_entry.id   5e3ee4041e9052d4157ecfa4cef3d2ef
#
_cell.length_a   1.000
_cell.length_b   1.000
_cell.length_c   1.000
_cell.angle_alpha   90.00
_cell.angle_beta   90.00
_cell.angle_gamma   90.00
#
_symmetry.space_group_name_H-M   'P 1'
#
loop_
_entity.id
_entity.type
_entity.pdbx_description
1 polymer ?
#
loop_
_entity_poly.entity_id
_entity_poly.type
_entity_poly.pdbx_seq_one_letter_code
_entity_poly.pdbx_strand_id
1 'polypeptide(L)'
;MKDEAMRTAEEHNLSVVEVAWIPGSMEAPLAAKRLLQRDDIHGIVVLGIIERGETDHGVVMGHAVTKALIDLQLSFMKPIGMGILGPGIFASQIAPRLRSYARAATLAVGQMLRQQ
;
A
#
# COMPACT_ATOMS: atom_id res chain seq x y z
N MET A 1 2.75 -10.98 1.81
CA MET A 1 2.52 -9.84 0.88
C MET A 1 3.82 -9.23 0.37
N LYS A 2 4.78 -8.98 1.25
CA LYS A 2 6.04 -8.35 0.85
C LYS A 2 6.77 -9.14 -0.25
N ASP A 3 6.91 -10.44 -0.08
CA ASP A 3 7.64 -11.27 -1.05
C ASP A 3 6.98 -11.25 -2.42
N GLU A 4 5.65 -11.27 -2.46
CA GLU A 4 4.90 -11.18 -3.72
C GLU A 4 5.05 -9.81 -4.38
N ALA A 5 5.01 -8.74 -3.60
CA ALA A 5 5.24 -7.40 -4.11
C ALA A 5 6.66 -7.25 -4.68
N MET A 6 7.65 -7.76 -3.97
CA MET A 6 9.05 -7.73 -4.42
C MET A 6 9.25 -8.50 -5.72
N ARG A 7 8.66 -9.69 -5.82
CA ARG A 7 8.73 -10.51 -7.02
C ARG A 7 8.05 -9.83 -8.20
N THR A 8 6.85 -9.27 -7.97
CA THR A 8 6.10 -8.55 -9.01
C THR A 8 6.88 -7.33 -9.49
N ALA A 9 7.49 -6.58 -8.59
CA ALA A 9 8.32 -5.44 -8.93
C ALA A 9 9.48 -5.87 -9.85
N GLU A 10 10.18 -6.94 -9.50
CA GLU A 10 11.27 -7.47 -10.30
C GLU A 10 10.81 -7.89 -11.70
N GLU A 11 9.69 -8.61 -11.79
CA GLU A 11 9.11 -9.05 -13.07
C GLU A 11 8.76 -7.88 -13.99
N HIS A 12 8.49 -6.70 -13.43
CA HIS A 12 8.06 -5.52 -14.17
C HIS A 12 9.10 -4.39 -14.18
N ASN A 13 10.35 -4.73 -13.89
CA ASN A 13 11.50 -3.80 -13.94
C ASN A 13 11.34 -2.59 -13.02
N LEU A 14 10.74 -2.80 -11.85
CA LEU A 14 10.65 -1.80 -10.82
C LEU A 14 11.73 -2.07 -9.77
N SER A 15 12.54 -1.07 -9.46
CA SER A 15 13.56 -1.17 -8.42
C SER A 15 12.97 -0.82 -7.06
N VAL A 16 13.04 -1.74 -6.11
CA VAL A 16 12.65 -1.46 -4.74
C VAL A 16 13.84 -0.86 -4.01
N VAL A 17 13.75 0.43 -3.70
CA VAL A 17 14.84 1.19 -3.09
C VAL A 17 14.84 1.04 -1.57
N GLU A 18 13.67 0.95 -0.96
CA GLU A 18 13.55 0.87 0.49
C GLU A 18 12.28 0.11 0.89
N VAL A 19 12.39 -0.62 2.00
CA VAL A 19 11.26 -1.26 2.65
C VAL A 19 11.18 -0.67 4.06
N ALA A 20 10.09 0.06 4.33
CA ALA A 20 9.86 0.66 5.63
C ALA A 20 8.82 -0.15 6.42
N TRP A 21 9.20 -0.65 7.57
CA TRP A 21 8.29 -1.32 8.48
C TRP A 21 7.71 -0.30 9.44
N ILE A 22 6.38 -0.32 9.61
CA ILE A 22 5.66 0.63 10.44
C ILE A 22 4.86 -0.10 11.51
N PRO A 23 4.59 0.56 12.67
CA PRO A 23 3.88 -0.08 13.77
C PRO A 23 2.45 -0.49 13.46
N GLY A 24 1.76 0.29 12.63
CA GLY A 24 0.37 0.03 12.30
C GLY A 24 -0.10 0.86 11.11
N SER A 25 -1.35 0.67 10.70
CA SER A 25 -1.91 1.33 9.52
C SER A 25 -2.00 2.86 9.68
N MET A 26 -2.20 3.34 10.91
CA MET A 26 -2.30 4.78 11.17
C MET A 26 -0.99 5.53 10.90
N GLU A 27 0.14 4.84 10.88
CA GLU A 27 1.45 5.43 10.62
C GLU A 27 1.83 5.39 9.14
N ALA A 28 1.03 4.73 8.32
CA ALA A 28 1.29 4.62 6.88
C ALA A 28 1.33 5.99 6.18
N PRO A 29 0.41 6.93 6.43
CA PRO A 29 0.48 8.23 5.76
C PRO A 29 1.77 8.99 6.05
N LEU A 30 2.24 9.01 7.29
CA LEU A 30 3.48 9.71 7.62
C LEU A 30 4.69 9.03 6.96
N ALA A 31 4.77 7.71 7.03
CA ALA A 31 5.85 6.95 6.39
C ALA A 31 5.84 7.18 4.88
N ALA A 32 4.66 7.14 4.27
CA ALA A 32 4.50 7.38 2.84
C ALA A 32 4.96 8.81 2.46
N LYS A 33 4.56 9.81 3.22
CA LYS A 33 4.96 11.19 2.95
C LYS A 33 6.47 11.36 3.02
N ARG A 34 7.12 10.77 4.02
CA ARG A 34 8.58 10.80 4.15
C ARG A 34 9.28 10.25 2.92
N LEU A 35 8.78 9.12 2.40
CA LEU A 35 9.33 8.52 1.19
C LEU A 35 9.06 9.35 -0.06
N LEU A 36 7.83 9.86 -0.19
CA LEU A 36 7.42 10.65 -1.37
C LEU A 36 8.21 11.94 -1.53
N GLN A 37 8.74 12.49 -0.44
CA GLN A 37 9.56 13.70 -0.48
C GLN A 37 10.94 13.46 -1.10
N ARG A 38 11.35 12.21 -1.26
CA ARG A 38 12.67 11.85 -1.81
C ARG A 38 12.63 11.83 -3.33
N ASP A 39 13.63 12.40 -3.96
CA ASP A 39 13.72 12.44 -5.42
C ASP A 39 13.98 11.07 -6.05
N ASP A 40 14.54 10.14 -5.29
CA ASP A 40 14.82 8.78 -5.77
C ASP A 40 13.62 7.84 -5.64
N ILE A 41 12.52 8.28 -5.06
CA ILE A 41 11.28 7.50 -4.92
C ILE A 41 10.25 8.03 -5.91
N HIS A 42 9.82 7.17 -6.83
CA HIS A 42 8.85 7.53 -7.88
C HIS A 42 7.45 6.99 -7.61
N GLY A 43 7.32 6.04 -6.70
CA GLY A 43 6.05 5.44 -6.31
C GLY A 43 6.20 4.63 -5.05
N ILE A 44 5.08 4.25 -4.46
CA ILE A 44 5.04 3.50 -3.21
C ILE A 44 4.01 2.38 -3.32
N VAL A 45 4.31 1.26 -2.70
CA VAL A 45 3.33 0.20 -2.46
C VAL A 45 3.14 0.09 -0.94
N VAL A 46 1.91 0.23 -0.50
CA VAL A 46 1.54 0.09 0.92
C VAL A 46 0.87 -1.26 1.10
N LEU A 47 1.42 -2.06 1.98
CA LEU A 47 0.91 -3.40 2.26
C LEU A 47 0.48 -3.49 3.72
N GLY A 48 -0.68 -4.06 3.96
CA GLY A 48 -1.17 -4.22 5.32
C GLY A 48 -2.49 -4.97 5.39
N ILE A 49 -2.93 -5.19 6.63
CA ILE A 49 -4.18 -5.88 6.93
C ILE A 49 -4.89 -5.09 8.01
N ILE A 50 -6.15 -4.75 7.76
CA ILE A 50 -7.05 -4.17 8.75
C ILE A 50 -8.14 -5.20 8.99
N GLU A 51 -7.89 -6.08 9.96
CA GLU A 51 -8.80 -7.17 10.28
C GLU A 51 -10.05 -6.64 10.99
N ARG A 52 -11.19 -7.29 10.76
CA ARG A 52 -12.43 -6.95 11.45
C ARG A 52 -12.31 -7.27 12.94
N GLY A 53 -12.48 -6.22 13.75
CA GLY A 53 -12.52 -6.35 15.22
C GLY A 53 -13.96 -6.36 15.72
N GLU A 54 -14.10 -6.22 17.03
CA GLU A 54 -15.40 -6.18 17.72
C GLU A 54 -16.15 -4.85 17.54
N THR A 55 -15.43 -3.82 17.10
CA THR A 55 -15.98 -2.46 16.95
C THR A 55 -15.75 -1.95 15.54
N ASP A 56 -16.34 -0.78 15.24
CA ASP A 56 -16.15 -0.10 13.95
C ASP A 56 -14.82 0.65 13.85
N HIS A 57 -13.92 0.51 14.82
CA HIS A 57 -12.63 1.21 14.81
C HIS A 57 -11.83 0.91 13.55
N GLY A 58 -11.77 -0.36 13.12
CA GLY A 58 -11.05 -0.74 11.90
C GLY A 58 -11.62 -0.11 10.65
N VAL A 59 -12.95 0.02 10.56
CA VAL A 59 -13.62 0.67 9.44
C VAL A 59 -13.27 2.15 9.38
N VAL A 60 -13.36 2.84 10.51
CA VAL A 60 -13.03 4.27 10.61
C VAL A 60 -11.57 4.51 10.27
N MET A 61 -10.67 3.71 10.84
CA MET A 61 -9.23 3.77 10.55
C MET A 61 -8.94 3.53 9.07
N GLY A 62 -9.58 2.53 8.49
CA GLY A 62 -9.39 2.19 7.08
C GLY A 62 -9.79 3.33 6.15
N HIS A 63 -10.91 3.99 6.41
CA HIS A 63 -11.34 5.15 5.64
C HIS A 63 -10.37 6.32 5.78
N ALA A 64 -9.94 6.62 7.01
CA ALA A 64 -9.01 7.72 7.27
C ALA A 64 -7.66 7.50 6.60
N VAL A 65 -7.10 6.30 6.73
CA VAL A 65 -5.81 5.94 6.13
C VAL A 65 -5.89 5.97 4.60
N THR A 66 -6.94 5.39 4.03
CA THR A 66 -7.14 5.38 2.58
C THR A 66 -7.24 6.79 2.02
N LYS A 67 -8.05 7.64 2.67
CA LYS A 67 -8.18 9.04 2.24
C LYS A 67 -6.84 9.76 2.30
N ALA A 68 -6.10 9.61 3.39
CA ALA A 68 -4.81 10.27 3.55
C ALA A 68 -3.80 9.82 2.48
N LEU A 69 -3.77 8.55 2.15
CA LEU A 69 -2.87 8.02 1.12
C LEU A 69 -3.26 8.54 -0.27
N ILE A 70 -4.55 8.60 -0.58
CA ILE A 70 -5.03 9.16 -1.85
C ILE A 70 -4.65 10.64 -1.94
N ASP A 71 -4.85 11.41 -0.87
CA ASP A 71 -4.48 12.82 -0.84
C ASP A 71 -2.97 13.02 -1.08
N LEU A 72 -2.14 12.17 -0.50
CA LEU A 72 -0.69 12.20 -0.72
C LEU A 72 -0.32 11.88 -2.17
N GLN A 73 -0.96 10.88 -2.76
CA GLN A 73 -0.76 10.51 -4.15
C GLN A 73 -1.04 11.67 -5.09
N LEU A 74 -2.14 12.36 -4.85
CA LEU A 74 -2.53 13.53 -5.65
C LEU A 74 -1.59 14.71 -5.42
N SER A 75 -1.20 14.95 -4.17
CA SER A 75 -0.34 16.08 -3.80
C SER A 75 1.07 15.93 -4.38
N PHE A 76 1.65 14.75 -4.33
CA PHE A 76 3.01 14.49 -4.82
C PHE A 76 3.07 14.07 -6.30
N MET A 77 1.93 13.79 -6.91
CA MET A 77 1.86 13.27 -8.27
C MET A 77 2.73 12.02 -8.47
N LYS A 78 2.72 11.15 -7.47
CA LYS A 78 3.44 9.88 -7.46
C LYS A 78 2.48 8.77 -7.07
N PRO A 79 2.44 7.65 -7.80
CA PRO A 79 1.46 6.60 -7.53
C PRO A 79 1.70 5.91 -6.20
N ILE A 80 0.60 5.62 -5.50
CA ILE A 80 0.59 4.78 -4.31
C ILE A 80 -0.31 3.59 -4.58
N GLY A 81 0.28 2.41 -4.68
CA GLY A 81 -0.47 1.16 -4.79
C GLY A 81 -0.91 0.71 -3.40
N MET A 82 -2.21 0.52 -3.21
CA MET A 82 -2.75 0.14 -1.92
C MET A 82 -3.09 -1.34 -1.88
N GLY A 83 -2.18 -2.13 -1.31
CA GLY A 83 -2.38 -3.55 -1.05
C GLY A 83 -2.81 -3.78 0.40
N ILE A 84 -3.86 -3.08 0.83
CA ILE A 84 -4.40 -3.18 2.18
C ILE A 84 -5.65 -4.06 2.14
N LEU A 85 -5.61 -5.17 2.88
CA LEU A 85 -6.77 -6.03 3.07
C LEU A 85 -7.64 -5.46 4.16
N GLY A 86 -8.93 -5.33 3.87
CA GLY A 86 -9.88 -4.68 4.78
C GLY A 86 -10.05 -3.20 4.50
N PRO A 87 -10.78 -2.50 5.38
CA PRO A 87 -11.36 -2.99 6.64
C PRO A 87 -12.52 -3.97 6.43
N GLY A 88 -12.96 -4.59 7.54
CA GLY A 88 -14.13 -5.48 7.51
C GLY A 88 -13.84 -6.90 7.03
N ILE A 89 -12.58 -7.27 6.89
CA ILE A 89 -12.18 -8.60 6.46
C ILE A 89 -12.11 -9.57 7.64
N PHE A 90 -12.66 -10.77 7.46
CA PHE A 90 -12.57 -11.83 8.46
C PHE A 90 -11.27 -12.61 8.30
N ALA A 91 -10.79 -13.22 9.41
CA ALA A 91 -9.54 -13.98 9.42
C ALA A 91 -9.47 -15.04 8.31
N SER A 92 -10.58 -15.74 8.04
CA SER A 92 -10.64 -16.76 7.00
C SER A 92 -10.50 -16.22 5.57
N GLN A 93 -10.68 -14.92 5.40
CA GLN A 93 -10.61 -14.26 4.10
C GLN A 93 -9.23 -13.68 3.79
N ILE A 94 -8.35 -13.66 4.78
CA ILE A 94 -7.04 -13.00 4.67
C ILE A 94 -6.08 -13.79 3.76
N ALA A 95 -5.78 -15.04 4.14
CA ALA A 95 -4.78 -15.85 3.45
C ALA A 95 -5.03 -15.99 1.94
N PRO A 96 -6.28 -16.24 1.47
CA PRO A 96 -6.53 -16.38 0.04
C PRO A 96 -6.26 -15.11 -0.77
N ARG A 97 -6.22 -13.94 -0.12
CA ARG A 97 -6.10 -12.63 -0.79
C ARG A 97 -4.74 -11.98 -0.70
N LEU A 98 -3.82 -12.54 0.11
CA LEU A 98 -2.52 -11.91 0.36
C LEU A 98 -1.74 -11.64 -0.92
N ARG A 99 -1.58 -12.66 -1.76
CA ARG A 99 -0.78 -12.54 -2.98
C ARG A 99 -1.43 -11.64 -4.02
N SER A 100 -2.72 -11.82 -4.27
CA SER A 100 -3.42 -11.06 -5.30
C SER A 100 -3.46 -9.57 -5.00
N TYR A 101 -3.65 -9.19 -3.75
CA TYR A 101 -3.65 -7.78 -3.35
C TYR A 101 -2.27 -7.16 -3.46
N ALA A 102 -1.24 -7.85 -3.00
CA ALA A 102 0.13 -7.37 -3.11
C ALA A 102 0.55 -7.19 -4.57
N ARG A 103 0.21 -8.18 -5.40
CA ARG A 103 0.50 -8.13 -6.84
C ARG A 103 -0.25 -7.00 -7.52
N ALA A 104 -1.54 -6.87 -7.28
CA ALA A 104 -2.36 -5.82 -7.91
C ALA A 104 -1.87 -4.41 -7.55
N ALA A 105 -1.52 -4.19 -6.28
CA ALA A 105 -1.00 -2.90 -5.84
C ALA A 105 0.32 -2.55 -6.55
N THR A 106 1.21 -3.51 -6.68
CA THR A 106 2.50 -3.31 -7.34
C THR A 106 2.33 -3.06 -8.84
N LEU A 107 1.44 -3.81 -9.49
CA LEU A 107 1.13 -3.62 -10.91
C LEU A 107 0.55 -2.23 -11.17
N ALA A 108 -0.32 -1.76 -10.29
CA ALA A 108 -0.92 -0.42 -10.41
C ALA A 108 0.16 0.67 -10.40
N VAL A 109 1.12 0.58 -9.49
CA VAL A 109 2.23 1.53 -9.43
C VAL A 109 3.04 1.49 -10.72
N GLY A 110 3.43 0.31 -11.17
CA GLY A 110 4.20 0.15 -12.40
C GLY A 110 3.46 0.71 -13.61
N GLN A 111 2.17 0.45 -13.71
CA GLN A 111 1.34 0.93 -14.80
C GLN A 111 1.25 2.46 -14.81
N MET A 112 1.06 3.07 -13.66
CA MET A 112 0.98 4.53 -13.56
C MET A 112 2.32 5.20 -13.85
N LEU A 113 3.43 4.59 -13.47
CA LEU A 113 4.76 5.12 -13.80
C LEU A 113 5.02 5.10 -15.31
N ARG A 114 4.48 4.14 -16.02
CA ARG A 114 4.62 4.05 -17.49
C ARG A 114 3.75 5.06 -18.24
N GLN A 115 2.76 5.66 -17.58
CA GLN A 115 1.81 6.59 -18.18
C GLN A 115 2.18 8.07 -17.98
N GLN A 116 3.38 8.33 -17.54
CA GLN A 116 3.83 9.71 -17.34
C GLN A 116 3.97 10.47 -18.64
#